data_b4c9ac95e609f68a5c1d902ee5b6a8be
#
_entry.id   b4c9ac95e609f68a5c1d902ee5b6a8be
#
_cell.length_a   1.000
_cell.length_b   1.000
_cell.length_c   1.000
_cell.angle_alpha   90.00
_cell.angle_beta   90.00
_cell.angle_gamma   90.00
#
_symmetry.space_group_name_H-M   'P 1'
#
loop_
_entity.id
_entity.type
_entity.pdbx_description
1 polymer ?
#
loop_
_entity_poly.entity_id
_entity_poly.type
_entity_poly.pdbx_seq_one_letter_code
_entity_poly.pdbx_strand_id
1 'polypeptide(L)'
;QAQQSVEVQKEEPITGKVVEAPMPGNIFKILVKPGDVVSKGQNVLVLEAMKMENNITSDYAGKVKRILTQEGKSVTAGAKLIEIEI
;
A
#
# COMPACT_ATOMS: atom_id res chain seq x y z
N GLN A 1 11.16 17.95 -11.24
CA GLN A 1 11.04 17.13 -11.32
C GLN A 1 10.98 16.38 -11.40
N ALA A 2 10.97 16.74 -11.46
CA ALA A 2 10.78 15.61 -11.63
C ALA A 2 10.93 14.95 -11.64
N GLN A 3 10.96 15.22 -11.64
CA GLN A 3 10.94 14.31 -11.77
C GLN A 3 11.09 13.50 -11.50
N GLN A 4 11.03 13.73 -11.40
CA GLN A 4 11.00 12.63 -11.31
C GLN A 4 10.93 11.77 -11.12
N SER A 5 10.86 12.08 -11.16
CA SER A 5 10.67 10.84 -11.19
C SER A 5 10.60 10.10 -11.14
N VAL A 6 10.57 10.34 -11.30
CA VAL A 6 10.36 9.25 -11.51
C VAL A 6 10.42 8.53 -11.60
N GLU A 7 10.49 8.61 -11.79
CA GLU A 7 10.35 7.63 -12.08
C GLU A 7 10.54 6.72 -12.03
N VAL A 8 10.60 6.81 -12.28
CA VAL A 8 10.48 5.76 -12.46
C VAL A 8 10.54 4.97 -12.13
N GLN A 9 10.21 4.80 -12.07
CA GLN A 9 10.12 3.83 -11.80
C GLN A 9 9.66 3.04 -12.38
N LYS A 10 9.74 3.17 -12.92
CA LYS A 10 9.24 2.39 -13.55
C LYS A 10 9.28 1.32 -13.90
N GLU A 11 9.23 1.36 -13.66
CA GLU A 11 9.06 0.43 -13.94
C GLU A 11 9.48 -0.85 -13.66
N GLU A 12 9.67 -1.29 -12.44
CA GLU A 12 9.76 -2.66 -12.11
C GLU A 12 8.40 -3.30 -12.16
N PRO A 13 8.24 -4.42 -12.85
CA PRO A 13 6.95 -5.10 -12.82
C PRO A 13 6.66 -5.60 -11.40
N ILE A 14 5.39 -5.65 -11.06
CA ILE A 14 4.94 -6.20 -9.80
C ILE A 14 4.96 -7.71 -9.93
N THR A 15 5.77 -8.38 -9.10
CA THR A 15 5.93 -9.83 -9.18
C THR A 15 5.29 -10.56 -8.01
N GLY A 16 4.88 -9.83 -6.96
CA GLY A 16 4.24 -10.42 -5.80
C GLY A 16 2.76 -10.15 -5.78
N LYS A 17 2.16 -10.34 -4.61
CA LYS A 17 0.75 -10.02 -4.40
C LYS A 17 0.64 -8.58 -3.96
N VAL A 18 -0.50 -7.96 -4.23
CA VAL A 18 -0.69 -6.54 -3.97
C VAL A 18 -1.90 -6.37 -3.06
N VAL A 19 -1.72 -5.55 -2.02
CA VAL A 19 -2.83 -5.10 -1.19
C VAL A 19 -3.42 -3.86 -1.86
N GLU A 20 -4.71 -3.89 -2.14
CA GLU A 20 -5.39 -2.82 -2.87
C GLU A 20 -6.35 -2.10 -1.95
N ALA A 21 -6.63 -0.83 -2.26
CA ALA A 21 -7.60 -0.06 -1.50
C ALA A 21 -9.00 -0.60 -1.79
N PRO A 22 -9.77 -0.92 -0.75
CA PRO A 22 -11.14 -1.42 -0.96
C PRO A 22 -12.13 -0.31 -1.28
N MET A 23 -11.75 0.93 -1.04
CA MET A 23 -12.61 2.08 -1.25
C MET A 23 -11.75 3.32 -1.46
N PRO A 24 -12.29 4.39 -2.03
CA PRO A 24 -11.52 5.63 -2.16
C PRO A 24 -11.34 6.30 -0.80
N GLY A 25 -10.25 7.01 -0.64
CA GLY A 25 -9.96 7.72 0.59
C GLY A 25 -8.57 8.28 0.60
N ASN A 26 -8.11 8.68 1.77
CA ASN A 26 -6.77 9.21 1.96
C ASN A 26 -5.96 8.25 2.81
N ILE A 27 -4.69 8.09 2.46
CA ILE A 27 -3.80 7.26 3.26
C ILE A 27 -3.46 8.03 4.54
N PHE A 28 -4.00 7.56 5.67
CA PHE A 28 -3.80 8.24 6.94
C PHE A 28 -2.48 7.83 7.56
N LYS A 29 -2.18 6.54 7.58
CA LYS A 29 -0.97 6.05 8.20
C LYS A 29 -0.57 4.72 7.56
N ILE A 30 0.73 4.52 7.38
CA ILE A 30 1.28 3.26 6.89
C ILE A 30 1.98 2.60 8.07
N LEU A 31 1.58 1.37 8.38
CA LEU A 31 2.03 0.68 9.59
C LEU A 31 3.19 -0.28 9.34
N VAL A 32 3.59 -0.47 8.10
CA VAL A 32 4.67 -1.39 7.74
C VAL A 32 5.63 -0.67 6.80
N LYS A 33 6.78 -1.28 6.61
CA LYS A 33 7.81 -0.74 5.73
C LYS A 33 8.43 -1.88 4.94
N PRO A 34 9.15 -1.57 3.86
CA PRO A 34 9.82 -2.63 3.09
C PRO A 34 10.72 -3.46 3.99
N GLY A 35 10.62 -4.77 3.84
CA GLY A 35 11.38 -5.73 4.63
C GLY A 35 10.60 -6.31 5.79
N ASP A 36 9.47 -5.71 6.18
CA ASP A 36 8.66 -6.25 7.27
C ASP A 36 7.98 -7.53 6.84
N VAL A 37 7.85 -8.47 7.78
CA VAL A 37 7.09 -9.69 7.56
C VAL A 37 5.69 -9.47 8.07
N VAL A 38 4.69 -9.77 7.26
CA VAL A 38 3.29 -9.61 7.62
C VAL A 38 2.57 -10.93 7.55
N SER A 39 1.53 -11.04 8.37
CA SER A 39 0.65 -12.19 8.39
C SER A 39 -0.65 -11.85 7.69
N LYS A 40 -1.34 -12.88 7.23
CA LYS A 40 -2.67 -12.68 6.67
C LYS A 40 -3.59 -12.10 7.75
N GLY A 41 -4.28 -11.03 7.41
CA GLY A 41 -5.17 -10.36 8.35
C GLY A 41 -4.50 -9.30 9.22
N GLN A 42 -3.19 -9.12 9.08
CA GLN A 42 -2.47 -8.10 9.83
C GLN A 42 -2.78 -6.72 9.27
N ASN A 43 -2.99 -5.74 10.15
CA ASN A 43 -3.19 -4.35 9.72
C ASN A 43 -1.91 -3.83 9.11
N VAL A 44 -1.98 -3.30 7.91
CA VAL A 44 -0.79 -2.80 7.22
C VAL A 44 -0.85 -1.30 6.96
N LEU A 45 -2.05 -0.73 6.90
CA LEU A 45 -2.17 0.71 6.84
C LEU A 45 -3.57 1.12 7.27
N VAL A 46 -3.75 2.42 7.47
CA VAL A 46 -5.03 3.01 7.83
C VAL A 46 -5.46 3.94 6.72
N LEU A 47 -6.67 3.73 6.24
CA LEU A 47 -7.26 4.53 5.18
C LEU A 47 -8.38 5.38 5.78
N GLU A 48 -8.34 6.68 5.58
CA GLU A 48 -9.41 7.55 6.02
C GLU A 48 -10.40 7.75 4.88
N ALA A 49 -11.64 7.33 5.11
CA ALA A 49 -12.70 7.46 4.12
C ALA A 49 -13.96 7.88 4.85
N MET A 50 -14.65 8.88 4.32
CA MET A 50 -15.92 9.35 4.89
C MET A 50 -15.77 9.72 6.36
N LYS A 51 -14.65 10.37 6.70
CA LYS A 51 -14.33 10.84 8.06
C LYS A 51 -14.15 9.71 9.06
N MET A 52 -13.92 8.50 8.58
CA MET A 52 -13.69 7.34 9.43
C MET A 52 -12.36 6.71 9.05
N GLU A 53 -11.67 6.20 10.08
CA GLU A 53 -10.43 5.45 9.85
C GLU A 53 -10.76 4.00 9.64
N ASN A 54 -10.23 3.43 8.59
CA ASN A 54 -10.46 2.03 8.24
C ASN A 54 -9.13 1.31 8.19
N ASN A 55 -9.01 0.23 8.95
CA ASN A 55 -7.79 -0.57 8.93
C ASN A 55 -7.80 -1.43 7.67
N ILE A 56 -6.71 -1.34 6.92
CA ILE A 56 -6.53 -2.15 5.73
C ILE A 56 -5.59 -3.28 6.12
N THR A 57 -6.03 -4.50 5.89
CA THR A 57 -5.28 -5.68 6.29
C THR A 57 -4.67 -6.35 5.07
N SER A 58 -3.59 -7.10 5.32
CA SER A 58 -2.97 -7.88 4.26
C SER A 58 -3.80 -9.14 4.02
N ASP A 59 -4.08 -9.43 2.77
CA ASP A 59 -4.74 -10.69 2.39
C ASP A 59 -3.74 -11.82 2.27
N TYR A 60 -2.45 -11.53 2.44
CA TYR A 60 -1.40 -12.51 2.18
C TYR A 60 -0.37 -12.46 3.30
N ALA A 61 0.17 -13.62 3.64
CA ALA A 61 1.33 -13.69 4.52
C ALA A 61 2.57 -13.64 3.66
N GLY A 62 3.54 -12.82 4.05
CA GLY A 62 4.76 -12.70 3.30
C GLY A 62 5.56 -11.50 3.76
N LYS A 63 6.46 -11.05 2.92
CA LYS A 63 7.36 -9.96 3.24
C LYS A 63 6.99 -8.75 2.38
N VAL A 64 6.95 -7.59 3.02
CA VAL A 64 6.68 -6.36 2.28
C VAL A 64 7.85 -6.09 1.36
N LYS A 65 7.58 -6.08 0.06
CA LYS A 65 8.61 -5.81 -0.92
C LYS A 65 8.77 -4.31 -1.13
N ARG A 66 7.64 -3.61 -1.27
CA ARG A 66 7.69 -2.16 -1.41
C ARG A 66 6.32 -1.57 -1.09
N ILE A 67 6.35 -0.30 -0.76
CA ILE A 67 5.16 0.49 -0.50
C ILE A 67 4.89 1.30 -1.77
N LEU A 68 3.67 1.16 -2.31
CA LEU A 68 3.31 1.76 -3.60
C LEU A 68 2.56 3.07 -3.44
N THR A 69 2.37 3.52 -2.20
CA THR A 69 1.66 4.76 -1.91
C THR A 69 2.40 5.48 -0.79
N GLN A 70 1.86 6.59 -0.32
CA GLN A 70 2.48 7.32 0.79
C GLN A 70 1.39 7.97 1.64
N GLU A 71 1.76 8.27 2.88
CA GLU A 71 0.85 8.93 3.80
C GLU A 71 0.43 10.28 3.24
N GLY A 72 -0.85 10.59 3.41
CA GLY A 72 -1.41 11.83 2.91
C GLY A 72 -1.90 11.79 1.49
N LYS A 73 -1.68 10.69 0.79
CA LYS A 73 -2.07 10.59 -0.61
C LYS A 73 -3.53 10.14 -0.72
N SER A 74 -4.24 10.73 -1.68
CA SER A 74 -5.60 10.29 -2.02
C SER A 74 -5.53 9.13 -2.99
N VAL A 75 -6.35 8.11 -2.75
CA VAL A 75 -6.39 6.92 -3.60
C VAL A 75 -7.82 6.60 -3.97
N THR A 76 -7.97 5.84 -5.05
CA THR A 76 -9.27 5.35 -5.48
C THR A 76 -9.38 3.87 -5.15
N ALA A 77 -10.61 3.34 -5.23
CA ALA A 77 -10.81 1.90 -5.04
C ALA A 77 -9.98 1.13 -6.06
N GLY A 78 -9.31 0.09 -5.60
CA GLY A 78 -8.44 -0.72 -6.46
C GLY A 78 -7.01 -0.18 -6.59
N ALA A 79 -6.71 0.96 -5.97
CA ALA A 79 -5.35 1.49 -6.00
C ALA A 79 -4.40 0.53 -5.32
N LYS A 80 -3.24 0.31 -5.94
CA LYS A 80 -2.24 -0.59 -5.38
C LYS A 80 -1.50 0.12 -4.25
N LEU A 81 -1.48 -0.51 -3.09
CA LEU A 81 -0.94 0.12 -1.88
C LEU A 81 0.39 -0.47 -1.46
N ILE A 82 0.48 -1.79 -1.38
CA ILE A 82 1.66 -2.47 -0.85
C ILE A 82 1.86 -3.74 -1.66
N GLU A 83 3.11 -4.02 -2.02
CA GLU A 83 3.46 -5.26 -2.70
C GLU A 83 4.04 -6.23 -1.68
N ILE A 84 3.48 -7.44 -1.61
CA ILE A 84 3.90 -8.48 -0.69
C ILE A 84 4.58 -9.58 -1.49
N GLU A 85 5.77 -9.92 -1.08
CA GLU A 85 6.53 -11.01 -1.68
C GLU A 85 6.22 -12.30 -0.91
N ILE A 86 5.72 -13.29 -1.63
CA ILE A 86 5.31 -14.56 -1.03
C ILE A 86 6.33 -15.63 -1.30
#